data_55392b2e698b4ca333ae50c70a1b9da4
#
_entry.id   55392b2e698b4ca333ae50c70a1b9da4
#
_cell.length_a   1.000
_cell.length_b   1.000
_cell.length_c   1.000
_cell.angle_alpha   90.00
_cell.angle_beta   90.00
_cell.angle_gamma   90.00
#
_symmetry.space_group_name_H-M   'P 1'
#
loop_
_entity.id
_entity.type
_entity.pdbx_description
1 polymer ?
#
loop_
_entity_poly.entity_id
_entity_poly.type
_entity_poly.pdbx_seq_one_letter_code
_entity_poly.pdbx_strand_id
1 'polypeptide(L)'
;VPSVTYYGTELKAGKHFIVGAYANNVNIGKDTASVELIGNERNGFSGVLTANFSIVSAPGTLTVSGVESSYKYRGAQIRPQITVKAGNRVLSTSDYDVTYGPNMNAGKDAGSVVVKGKNSYAGIVEAVLFDIEPQRMADLKVMDGNQTTMKSREYTGKEILPEITLNATIGTSDFAMPESGYTIAKKNGSDNVNVGTGTIVVTGDGTNIIGSKEVTFRITPKSLAKPTGSAADTISVEVVPDSFAYDGTEKRPTVIVTYQYGTESETRQLTEGVDFTVGYSNNVNAGTAKATVTGQGNYTNSRTVEFTITEKDFSGAVVSLPNGDTYPYMGSNAAIEPAVTVTLDGMTLAAGTDYKVEYQNNRAVGTANVIVTGMGSYAGSVTKAFTIESHDIAAADVTVAPIPNQAYTGQPVIPEVTVTCGDYKLQQGVDFTLTFDTDNTQIGTVL
;
A
#
# COMPACT_ATOMS: atom_id res chain seq x y z
N VAL A 1 8.78 52.98 58.15
CA VAL A 1 9.97 53.77 58.36
C VAL A 1 10.47 54.22 56.99
N PRO A 2 10.76 55.52 56.79
CA PRO A 2 11.23 55.99 55.50
C PRO A 2 12.58 55.32 55.12
N SER A 3 12.79 55.03 53.83
CA SER A 3 14.09 54.62 53.32
C SER A 3 14.96 55.86 53.19
N VAL A 4 16.15 55.80 53.76
CA VAL A 4 17.11 56.90 53.77
C VAL A 4 18.46 56.38 53.17
N THR A 5 18.99 57.10 52.21
CA THR A 5 20.26 56.72 51.58
C THR A 5 21.29 57.83 51.73
N TYR A 6 22.55 57.42 51.88
CA TYR A 6 23.72 58.30 51.87
C TYR A 6 24.74 57.78 50.85
N TYR A 7 24.96 58.55 49.81
CA TYR A 7 25.81 58.15 48.67
C TYR A 7 25.39 56.75 48.08
N GLY A 8 24.11 56.53 47.98
CA GLY A 8 23.56 55.25 47.44
C GLY A 8 23.56 54.08 48.43
N THR A 9 24.07 54.24 49.62
CA THR A 9 24.01 53.22 50.67
C THR A 9 22.81 53.46 51.58
N GLU A 10 22.00 52.44 51.80
CA GLU A 10 20.79 52.50 52.66
C GLU A 10 21.23 52.64 54.12
N LEU A 11 20.74 53.69 54.81
CA LEU A 11 20.93 53.91 56.23
C LEU A 11 19.84 53.16 57.01
N LYS A 12 20.23 52.55 58.13
CA LYS A 12 19.31 51.76 58.99
C LYS A 12 18.80 52.63 60.17
N ALA A 13 17.45 52.65 60.32
CA ALA A 13 16.84 53.29 61.52
C ALA A 13 17.28 52.56 62.79
N GLY A 14 17.45 53.28 63.84
CA GLY A 14 18.01 52.86 65.15
C GLY A 14 19.54 52.76 65.20
N LYS A 15 20.17 52.61 64.01
CA LYS A 15 21.64 52.60 63.90
C LYS A 15 22.22 53.96 63.44
N HIS A 16 21.80 54.41 62.28
CA HIS A 16 22.34 55.61 61.63
C HIS A 16 21.50 56.85 61.86
N PHE A 17 20.21 56.70 62.12
CA PHE A 17 19.27 57.75 62.44
C PHE A 17 18.14 57.22 63.36
N ILE A 18 17.47 58.15 64.07
CA ILE A 18 16.26 57.89 64.85
C ILE A 18 15.07 58.59 64.14
N VAL A 19 13.93 57.95 64.10
CA VAL A 19 12.71 58.61 63.65
C VAL A 19 12.20 59.52 64.81
N GLY A 20 12.14 60.78 64.52
CA GLY A 20 11.74 61.83 65.48
C GLY A 20 10.22 62.10 65.40
N ALA A 21 9.88 63.37 65.58
CA ALA A 21 8.50 63.81 65.63
C ALA A 21 7.83 63.71 64.21
N TYR A 22 6.58 63.44 64.25
CA TYR A 22 5.66 63.54 63.03
C TYR A 22 4.83 64.82 63.21
N ALA A 23 4.75 65.64 62.14
CA ALA A 23 3.84 66.81 62.13
C ALA A 23 2.83 66.67 61.00
N ASN A 24 1.63 67.20 61.21
CA ASN A 24 0.50 67.18 60.29
C ASN A 24 0.14 65.79 59.71
N ASN A 25 0.42 64.75 60.49
CA ASN A 25 0.29 63.37 60.07
C ASN A 25 -1.08 62.75 60.40
N VAL A 26 -2.12 63.55 60.59
CA VAL A 26 -3.46 63.09 60.91
C VAL A 26 -4.41 63.37 59.71
N ASN A 27 -4.24 64.52 59.09
CA ASN A 27 -5.16 64.96 58.03
C ASN A 27 -4.69 64.60 56.66
N ILE A 28 -5.63 64.27 55.79
CA ILE A 28 -5.37 64.02 54.36
C ILE A 28 -4.78 65.31 53.74
N GLY A 29 -3.67 65.13 53.04
CA GLY A 29 -2.99 66.25 52.33
C GLY A 29 -1.80 65.72 51.51
N LYS A 30 -1.59 66.34 50.36
CA LYS A 30 -0.42 66.00 49.52
C LYS A 30 0.80 66.72 50.05
N ASP A 31 1.84 65.95 50.44
CA ASP A 31 3.12 66.43 50.96
C ASP A 31 3.01 67.41 52.13
N THR A 32 1.90 67.32 52.92
CA THR A 32 1.64 68.19 54.10
C THR A 32 2.09 67.55 55.40
N ALA A 33 2.14 66.24 55.45
CA ALA A 33 2.68 65.55 56.61
C ALA A 33 4.18 65.52 56.55
N SER A 34 4.86 65.54 57.68
CA SER A 34 6.30 65.43 57.74
C SER A 34 6.76 64.53 58.89
N VAL A 35 7.93 64.00 58.74
CA VAL A 35 8.65 63.22 59.75
C VAL A 35 10.04 63.76 59.89
N GLU A 36 10.49 63.90 61.08
CA GLU A 36 11.91 64.25 61.40
C GLU A 36 12.72 62.97 61.51
N LEU A 37 13.89 63.00 60.90
CA LEU A 37 14.91 61.96 61.00
C LEU A 37 16.14 62.62 61.70
N ILE A 38 16.47 62.15 62.90
CA ILE A 38 17.53 62.70 63.73
C ILE A 38 18.76 61.81 63.59
N GLY A 39 19.84 62.36 63.13
CA GLY A 39 21.12 61.66 62.97
C GLY A 39 21.61 61.07 64.31
N ASN A 40 22.20 59.90 64.27
CA ASN A 40 22.80 59.28 65.44
C ASN A 40 24.26 59.57 65.45
N GLU A 41 24.66 60.55 66.27
CA GLU A 41 26.02 61.05 66.35
C GLU A 41 27.06 59.98 66.72
N ARG A 42 26.64 58.98 67.51
CA ARG A 42 27.54 57.87 67.86
C ARG A 42 27.91 57.00 66.65
N ASN A 43 27.17 57.10 65.57
CA ASN A 43 27.38 56.35 64.32
C ASN A 43 27.69 57.26 63.11
N GLY A 44 28.15 58.48 63.41
CA GLY A 44 28.71 59.42 62.45
C GLY A 44 27.71 60.29 61.69
N PHE A 45 26.45 60.33 62.09
CA PHE A 45 25.45 61.24 61.55
C PHE A 45 24.90 62.20 62.58
N SER A 46 24.86 63.49 62.26
CA SER A 46 24.32 64.55 63.14
C SER A 46 23.27 65.37 62.39
N GLY A 47 22.49 66.15 63.14
CA GLY A 47 21.43 67.03 62.59
C GLY A 47 20.11 66.39 62.43
N VAL A 48 19.14 67.13 61.89
CA VAL A 48 17.78 66.74 61.66
C VAL A 48 17.46 66.93 60.19
N LEU A 49 16.90 65.91 59.55
CA LEU A 49 16.35 65.94 58.23
C LEU A 49 14.83 65.81 58.30
N THR A 50 14.06 66.69 57.69
CA THR A 50 12.60 66.60 57.59
C THR A 50 12.21 65.99 56.23
N ALA A 51 11.46 64.93 56.26
CA ALA A 51 10.90 64.33 55.06
C ALA A 51 9.38 64.53 55.05
N ASN A 52 8.89 65.08 53.97
CA ASN A 52 7.46 65.26 53.74
C ASN A 52 6.83 64.04 53.11
N PHE A 53 5.60 63.76 53.44
CA PHE A 53 4.81 62.71 52.84
C PHE A 53 3.34 63.10 52.75
N SER A 54 2.63 62.47 51.83
CA SER A 54 1.23 62.67 51.61
C SER A 54 0.38 61.71 52.51
N ILE A 55 -0.60 62.22 53.20
CA ILE A 55 -1.64 61.41 53.79
C ILE A 55 -2.78 61.35 52.78
N VAL A 56 -2.95 60.19 52.21
CA VAL A 56 -4.07 59.95 51.31
C VAL A 56 -5.21 59.26 52.06
N SER A 57 -6.42 59.48 51.65
CA SER A 57 -7.56 58.72 52.14
C SER A 57 -7.20 57.23 52.07
N ALA A 58 -7.37 56.51 53.19
CA ALA A 58 -7.24 55.08 53.16
C ALA A 58 -8.21 54.56 52.09
N PRO A 59 -7.72 54.01 51.01
CA PRO A 59 -8.64 53.49 50.03
C PRO A 59 -9.38 52.34 50.69
N GLY A 60 -10.69 52.35 50.53
CA GLY A 60 -11.51 51.21 50.95
C GLY A 60 -10.93 49.94 50.27
N THR A 61 -11.17 48.79 50.85
CA THR A 61 -10.78 47.49 50.33
C THR A 61 -11.12 47.39 48.85
N LEU A 62 -10.19 46.84 48.03
CA LEU A 62 -10.51 46.45 46.67
C LEU A 62 -11.34 45.18 46.69
N THR A 63 -12.31 45.14 45.82
CA THR A 63 -13.12 43.93 45.60
C THR A 63 -12.89 43.44 44.16
N VAL A 64 -12.48 42.20 44.03
CA VAL A 64 -12.29 41.55 42.74
C VAL A 64 -13.44 40.60 42.47
N SER A 65 -14.10 40.75 41.34
CA SER A 65 -15.21 39.92 40.89
C SER A 65 -14.94 39.40 39.49
N GLY A 66 -15.65 38.34 39.06
CA GLY A 66 -15.42 37.67 37.76
C GLY A 66 -14.44 36.50 37.84
N VAL A 67 -13.97 36.18 39.06
CA VAL A 67 -13.23 34.95 39.32
C VAL A 67 -14.22 33.93 39.89
N GLU A 68 -14.39 32.80 39.17
CA GLU A 68 -15.18 31.67 39.64
C GLU A 68 -14.42 30.93 40.76
N SER A 69 -15.12 30.16 41.59
CA SER A 69 -14.50 29.37 42.65
C SER A 69 -13.67 28.20 42.10
N SER A 70 -14.00 27.72 40.91
CA SER A 70 -13.25 26.67 40.22
C SER A 70 -13.30 26.83 38.70
N TYR A 71 -12.26 26.33 38.04
CA TYR A 71 -12.15 26.20 36.59
C TYR A 71 -11.66 24.78 36.21
N LYS A 72 -12.10 24.28 35.08
CA LYS A 72 -11.56 23.01 34.53
C LYS A 72 -10.14 23.20 33.97
N TYR A 73 -9.29 22.24 34.25
CA TYR A 73 -7.96 22.14 33.60
C TYR A 73 -8.10 22.16 32.07
N ARG A 74 -7.27 22.96 31.39
CA ARG A 74 -7.36 23.13 29.93
C ARG A 74 -6.01 23.05 29.20
N GLY A 75 -4.95 22.57 29.88
CA GLY A 75 -3.61 22.48 29.28
C GLY A 75 -2.93 23.86 29.06
N ALA A 76 -3.58 24.94 29.41
CA ALA A 76 -3.10 26.32 29.22
C ALA A 76 -3.41 27.17 30.45
N GLN A 77 -2.66 28.26 30.63
CA GLN A 77 -2.86 29.18 31.74
C GLN A 77 -4.30 29.73 31.77
N ILE A 78 -4.95 29.66 32.93
CA ILE A 78 -6.27 30.21 33.16
C ILE A 78 -6.12 31.67 33.56
N ARG A 79 -6.75 32.58 32.81
CA ARG A 79 -6.79 34.01 33.07
C ARG A 79 -8.22 34.48 33.12
N PRO A 80 -8.87 34.48 34.29
CA PRO A 80 -10.24 34.99 34.45
C PRO A 80 -10.34 36.45 34.03
N GLN A 81 -11.48 36.81 33.44
CA GLN A 81 -11.84 38.22 33.21
C GLN A 81 -12.32 38.79 34.52
N ILE A 82 -11.67 39.83 34.99
CA ILE A 82 -11.98 40.41 36.31
C ILE A 82 -12.56 41.82 36.20
N THR A 83 -13.36 42.17 37.20
CA THR A 83 -13.75 43.54 37.45
C THR A 83 -13.29 43.92 38.87
N VAL A 84 -12.59 45.04 38.98
CA VAL A 84 -12.06 45.56 40.25
C VAL A 84 -12.87 46.76 40.65
N LYS A 85 -13.31 46.79 41.91
CA LYS A 85 -14.09 47.88 42.50
C LYS A 85 -13.45 48.39 43.79
N ALA A 86 -13.59 49.69 44.04
CA ALA A 86 -13.39 50.31 45.35
C ALA A 86 -14.73 50.85 45.84
N GLY A 87 -15.33 50.16 46.81
CA GLY A 87 -16.73 50.37 47.14
C GLY A 87 -17.65 50.15 45.93
N ASN A 88 -18.44 51.18 45.58
CA ASN A 88 -19.32 51.10 44.41
C ASN A 88 -18.68 51.53 43.06
N ARG A 89 -17.44 52.05 43.08
CA ARG A 89 -16.75 52.54 41.89
C ARG A 89 -16.02 51.41 41.22
N VAL A 90 -16.29 51.16 39.92
CA VAL A 90 -15.47 50.32 39.07
C VAL A 90 -14.19 51.06 38.73
N LEU A 91 -13.06 50.40 38.92
CA LEU A 91 -11.72 50.96 38.65
C LEU A 91 -11.32 50.71 37.20
N SER A 92 -10.55 51.65 36.65
CA SER A 92 -9.94 51.45 35.34
C SER A 92 -8.60 50.71 35.48
N THR A 93 -8.09 50.14 34.39
CA THR A 93 -6.79 49.44 34.40
C THR A 93 -5.57 50.34 34.68
N SER A 94 -5.77 51.68 34.69
CA SER A 94 -4.78 52.63 35.16
C SER A 94 -4.65 52.68 36.70
N ASP A 95 -5.68 52.24 37.42
CA ASP A 95 -5.75 52.31 38.86
C ASP A 95 -5.24 51.07 39.59
N TYR A 96 -4.93 50.01 38.83
CA TYR A 96 -4.38 48.75 39.37
C TYR A 96 -3.54 47.96 38.37
N ASP A 97 -2.70 47.08 38.86
CA ASP A 97 -2.01 46.04 38.12
C ASP A 97 -2.61 44.69 38.48
N VAL A 98 -2.68 43.77 37.47
CA VAL A 98 -3.10 42.38 37.65
C VAL A 98 -1.96 41.44 37.36
N THR A 99 -1.72 40.53 38.27
CA THR A 99 -0.82 39.41 38.08
C THR A 99 -1.58 38.11 38.21
N TYR A 100 -1.44 37.24 37.24
CA TYR A 100 -2.00 35.89 37.32
C TYR A 100 -0.89 34.95 37.77
N GLY A 101 -1.18 34.04 38.69
CA GLY A 101 -0.30 32.94 39.05
C GLY A 101 -0.04 32.01 37.86
N PRO A 102 0.68 30.92 38.08
CA PRO A 102 0.87 29.90 37.04
C PRO A 102 -0.45 29.41 36.44
N ASN A 103 -1.47 29.18 37.30
CA ASN A 103 -2.86 28.81 36.94
C ASN A 103 -2.92 27.71 35.86
N MET A 104 -2.03 26.73 35.94
CA MET A 104 -1.89 25.72 34.92
C MET A 104 -2.25 24.31 35.35
N ASN A 105 -1.89 23.93 36.58
CA ASN A 105 -2.10 22.56 37.04
C ASN A 105 -3.32 22.44 37.92
N ALA A 106 -3.98 21.30 37.89
CA ALA A 106 -5.11 20.99 38.74
C ALA A 106 -4.71 20.92 40.22
N GLY A 107 -5.59 21.38 41.07
CA GLY A 107 -5.39 21.38 42.52
C GLY A 107 -6.33 22.34 43.21
N LYS A 108 -6.45 22.19 44.54
CA LYS A 108 -7.16 23.13 45.40
C LYS A 108 -6.34 24.39 45.55
N ASP A 109 -6.96 25.56 45.44
CA ASP A 109 -6.32 26.89 45.50
C ASP A 109 -5.12 27.03 44.53
N ALA A 110 -5.09 26.24 43.42
CA ALA A 110 -3.98 26.17 42.47
C ALA A 110 -3.94 27.37 41.51
N GLY A 111 -5.04 28.09 41.41
CA GLY A 111 -5.10 29.33 40.63
C GLY A 111 -5.13 30.57 41.52
N SER A 112 -4.54 31.65 41.01
CA SER A 112 -4.58 32.94 41.73
C SER A 112 -4.63 34.12 40.77
N VAL A 113 -5.35 35.16 41.23
CA VAL A 113 -5.33 36.48 40.62
C VAL A 113 -4.94 37.47 41.69
N VAL A 114 -3.90 38.21 41.51
CA VAL A 114 -3.42 39.21 42.43
C VAL A 114 -3.57 40.58 41.79
N VAL A 115 -4.31 41.44 42.48
CA VAL A 115 -4.56 42.84 42.10
C VAL A 115 -3.76 43.73 43.01
N LYS A 116 -2.90 44.59 42.46
CA LYS A 116 -2.17 45.63 43.20
C LYS A 116 -2.66 46.99 42.78
N GLY A 117 -3.21 47.73 43.76
CA GLY A 117 -3.64 49.09 43.53
C GLY A 117 -2.53 50.03 43.17
N LYS A 118 -2.81 51.02 42.33
CA LYS A 118 -1.95 52.13 41.92
C LYS A 118 -2.58 53.46 42.26
N ASN A 119 -1.85 54.53 42.13
CA ASN A 119 -2.29 55.91 42.37
C ASN A 119 -2.95 56.06 43.73
N SER A 120 -4.19 56.45 43.80
CA SER A 120 -4.93 56.59 45.04
C SER A 120 -5.21 55.28 45.80
N TYR A 121 -4.91 54.15 45.15
CA TYR A 121 -5.09 52.79 45.72
C TYR A 121 -3.75 52.10 45.99
N ALA A 122 -2.66 52.85 45.88
CA ALA A 122 -1.31 52.31 46.12
C ALA A 122 -1.19 51.67 47.50
N GLY A 123 -0.59 50.49 47.56
CA GLY A 123 -0.38 49.72 48.77
C GLY A 123 -1.47 48.70 49.10
N ILE A 124 -2.60 48.74 48.41
CA ILE A 124 -3.60 47.69 48.56
C ILE A 124 -3.28 46.53 47.63
N VAL A 125 -3.29 45.33 48.18
CA VAL A 125 -3.13 44.07 47.43
C VAL A 125 -4.31 43.17 47.80
N GLU A 126 -4.99 42.71 46.78
CA GLU A 126 -6.07 41.74 46.92
C GLU A 126 -5.71 40.48 46.12
N ALA A 127 -5.83 39.32 46.72
CA ALA A 127 -5.58 38.05 46.11
C ALA A 127 -6.81 37.16 46.15
N VAL A 128 -7.24 36.68 45.01
CA VAL A 128 -8.32 35.69 44.87
C VAL A 128 -7.76 34.39 44.42
N LEU A 129 -7.97 33.35 45.21
CA LEU A 129 -7.60 31.98 44.87
C LEU A 129 -8.78 31.25 44.24
N PHE A 130 -8.53 30.27 43.44
CA PHE A 130 -9.53 29.39 42.84
C PHE A 130 -8.99 28.00 42.63
N ASP A 131 -9.89 27.02 42.62
CA ASP A 131 -9.54 25.63 42.32
C ASP A 131 -9.36 25.42 40.83
N ILE A 132 -8.48 24.53 40.46
CA ILE A 132 -8.41 24.02 39.11
C ILE A 132 -8.75 22.53 39.19
N GLU A 133 -9.90 22.18 38.63
CA GLU A 133 -10.41 20.83 38.68
C GLU A 133 -9.75 19.99 37.53
N PRO A 134 -9.33 18.77 37.81
CA PRO A 134 -8.76 17.90 36.77
C PRO A 134 -9.80 17.52 35.73
N GLN A 135 -9.35 17.19 34.51
CA GLN A 135 -10.18 16.54 33.50
C GLN A 135 -10.30 15.06 33.82
N ARG A 136 -11.48 14.50 33.56
CA ARG A 136 -11.64 13.04 33.57
C ARG A 136 -11.34 12.49 32.17
N MET A 137 -10.53 11.46 32.08
CA MET A 137 -10.21 10.81 30.80
C MET A 137 -11.45 10.39 30.03
N ALA A 138 -12.52 9.98 30.74
CA ALA A 138 -13.79 9.58 30.11
C ALA A 138 -14.45 10.72 29.32
N ASP A 139 -14.26 11.97 29.76
CA ASP A 139 -14.90 13.16 29.17
C ASP A 139 -14.08 13.74 28.02
N LEU A 140 -12.84 13.30 27.87
CA LEU A 140 -11.95 13.78 26.81
C LEU A 140 -12.28 13.14 25.46
N LYS A 141 -12.21 13.95 24.40
CA LYS A 141 -12.24 13.49 23.02
C LYS A 141 -10.87 12.93 22.66
N VAL A 142 -10.84 11.70 22.17
CA VAL A 142 -9.64 11.10 21.56
C VAL A 142 -9.65 11.48 20.09
N MET A 143 -8.56 12.06 19.62
CA MET A 143 -8.42 12.54 18.26
C MET A 143 -7.37 11.72 17.52
N ASP A 144 -7.71 11.20 16.34
CA ASP A 144 -6.79 10.57 15.38
C ASP A 144 -6.59 11.53 14.19
N GLY A 145 -5.58 12.36 14.32
CA GLY A 145 -5.45 13.56 13.49
C GLY A 145 -6.57 14.56 13.79
N ASN A 146 -7.36 14.94 12.80
CA ASN A 146 -8.42 15.94 12.94
C ASN A 146 -9.82 15.34 13.18
N GLN A 147 -9.92 14.05 13.53
CA GLN A 147 -11.22 13.37 13.69
C GLN A 147 -11.27 12.55 14.98
N THR A 148 -12.49 12.37 15.51
CA THR A 148 -12.74 11.56 16.71
C THR A 148 -12.89 10.07 16.42
N THR A 149 -13.05 9.69 15.15
CA THR A 149 -13.11 8.29 14.72
C THR A 149 -11.72 7.78 14.47
N MET A 150 -11.35 6.65 15.08
CA MET A 150 -10.06 6.01 14.85
C MET A 150 -9.95 5.54 13.41
N LYS A 151 -8.85 5.90 12.74
CA LYS A 151 -8.50 5.40 11.41
C LYS A 151 -8.10 3.94 11.48
N SER A 152 -8.37 3.21 10.40
CA SER A 152 -7.79 1.88 10.24
C SER A 152 -6.27 1.98 10.01
N ARG A 153 -5.54 0.97 10.48
CA ARG A 153 -4.10 0.82 10.29
C ARG A 153 -3.85 -0.44 9.47
N GLU A 154 -3.00 -0.37 8.47
CA GLU A 154 -2.61 -1.55 7.70
C GLU A 154 -1.67 -2.43 8.53
N TYR A 155 -1.77 -3.74 8.38
CA TYR A 155 -0.86 -4.70 9.00
C TYR A 155 0.60 -4.41 8.62
N THR A 156 1.47 -4.35 9.64
CA THR A 156 2.89 -4.05 9.47
C THR A 156 3.82 -5.19 9.89
N GLY A 157 3.27 -6.23 10.52
CA GLY A 157 4.05 -7.30 11.17
C GLY A 157 4.63 -6.92 12.54
N LYS A 158 4.45 -5.67 12.96
CA LYS A 158 4.89 -5.13 14.28
C LYS A 158 3.68 -4.64 15.08
N GLU A 159 3.88 -4.46 16.39
CA GLU A 159 2.85 -3.88 17.26
C GLU A 159 2.49 -2.46 16.80
N ILE A 160 1.20 -2.19 16.69
CA ILE A 160 0.66 -0.90 16.28
C ILE A 160 0.14 -0.17 17.50
N LEU A 161 0.71 1.00 17.77
CA LEU A 161 0.24 1.98 18.73
C LEU A 161 -0.11 3.26 17.98
N PRO A 162 -1.40 3.54 17.71
CA PRO A 162 -1.80 4.76 17.01
C PRO A 162 -1.37 6.02 17.74
N GLU A 163 -0.82 6.98 17.03
CA GLU A 163 -0.61 8.33 17.54
C GLU A 163 -1.96 9.04 17.63
N ILE A 164 -2.28 9.50 18.83
CA ILE A 164 -3.53 10.20 19.13
C ILE A 164 -3.25 11.45 19.95
N THR A 165 -4.18 12.39 19.93
CA THR A 165 -4.20 13.53 20.83
C THR A 165 -5.51 13.57 21.62
N LEU A 166 -5.53 14.32 22.73
CA LEU A 166 -6.71 14.49 23.57
C LEU A 166 -7.17 15.93 23.52
N ASN A 167 -8.49 16.15 23.44
CA ASN A 167 -9.11 17.46 23.52
C ASN A 167 -10.18 17.47 24.61
N ALA A 168 -10.17 18.53 25.45
CA ALA A 168 -11.25 18.84 26.37
C ALA A 168 -12.18 19.88 25.75
N THR A 169 -13.49 19.66 25.82
CA THR A 169 -14.50 20.69 25.47
C THR A 169 -14.92 21.42 26.72
N ILE A 170 -14.64 22.74 26.80
CA ILE A 170 -15.03 23.59 27.91
C ILE A 170 -15.94 24.72 27.37
N GLY A 171 -17.22 24.70 27.70
CA GLY A 171 -18.19 25.54 27.03
C GLY A 171 -18.31 25.19 25.55
N THR A 172 -18.04 26.15 24.69
CA THR A 172 -18.04 25.97 23.19
C THR A 172 -16.67 25.79 22.60
N SER A 173 -15.60 25.76 23.40
CA SER A 173 -14.22 25.72 22.94
C SER A 173 -13.56 24.38 23.23
N ASP A 174 -12.79 23.89 22.27
CA ASP A 174 -11.95 22.70 22.42
C ASP A 174 -10.51 23.13 22.78
N PHE A 175 -9.93 22.46 23.75
CA PHE A 175 -8.56 22.68 24.23
C PHE A 175 -7.76 21.38 24.08
N ALA A 176 -6.64 21.47 23.37
CA ALA A 176 -5.72 20.33 23.24
C ALA A 176 -5.02 20.09 24.60
N MET A 177 -4.99 18.83 25.02
CA MET A 177 -4.25 18.44 26.21
C MET A 177 -2.79 18.22 25.86
N PRO A 178 -1.85 18.64 26.73
CA PRO A 178 -0.43 18.41 26.49
C PRO A 178 -0.12 16.90 26.54
N GLU A 179 0.81 16.46 25.68
CA GLU A 179 1.23 15.05 25.61
C GLU A 179 1.83 14.55 26.93
N SER A 180 2.43 15.43 27.72
CA SER A 180 2.94 15.10 29.07
C SER A 180 1.85 14.77 30.09
N GLY A 181 0.58 15.06 29.78
CA GLY A 181 -0.57 14.83 30.66
C GLY A 181 -1.14 13.42 30.57
N TYR A 182 -0.65 12.57 29.67
CA TYR A 182 -1.16 11.21 29.49
C TYR A 182 -0.13 10.25 28.87
N THR A 183 -0.39 8.97 28.97
CA THR A 183 0.39 7.89 28.33
C THR A 183 -0.51 7.02 27.48
N ILE A 184 0.06 6.41 26.44
CA ILE A 184 -0.61 5.49 25.54
C ILE A 184 0.11 4.15 25.62
N ALA A 185 -0.62 3.08 25.87
CA ALA A 185 -0.08 1.73 25.91
C ALA A 185 -1.04 0.74 25.25
N LYS A 186 -0.53 -0.39 24.80
CA LYS A 186 -1.36 -1.53 24.41
C LYS A 186 -2.15 -2.03 25.62
N LYS A 187 -3.42 -2.36 25.43
CA LYS A 187 -4.20 -3.06 26.45
C LYS A 187 -3.66 -4.47 26.67
N ASN A 188 -3.49 -4.87 27.92
CA ASN A 188 -3.12 -6.24 28.26
C ASN A 188 -4.11 -7.25 27.65
N GLY A 189 -3.58 -8.28 26.96
CA GLY A 189 -4.37 -9.29 26.28
C GLY A 189 -4.95 -8.87 24.92
N SER A 190 -4.72 -7.62 24.46
CA SER A 190 -5.09 -7.19 23.11
C SER A 190 -4.03 -7.63 22.08
N ASP A 191 -4.50 -8.03 20.90
CA ASP A 191 -3.65 -8.24 19.74
C ASP A 191 -3.60 -6.98 18.88
N ASN A 192 -2.52 -6.22 19.03
CA ASN A 192 -2.28 -5.02 18.22
C ASN A 192 -1.31 -5.28 17.06
N VAL A 193 -1.06 -6.55 16.72
CA VAL A 193 -0.18 -6.96 15.61
C VAL A 193 -1.00 -7.45 14.43
N ASN A 194 -1.88 -8.45 14.65
CA ASN A 194 -2.58 -9.14 13.59
C ASN A 194 -3.87 -8.41 13.15
N VAL A 195 -4.34 -8.75 11.98
CA VAL A 195 -5.60 -8.24 11.41
C VAL A 195 -6.77 -8.49 12.38
N GLY A 196 -7.52 -7.43 12.63
CA GLY A 196 -8.63 -7.50 13.59
C GLY A 196 -8.85 -6.16 14.31
N THR A 197 -9.15 -6.24 15.59
CA THR A 197 -9.35 -5.08 16.45
C THR A 197 -8.19 -4.96 17.44
N GLY A 198 -7.41 -3.89 17.27
CA GLY A 198 -6.41 -3.48 18.26
C GLY A 198 -7.05 -2.61 19.34
N THR A 199 -6.49 -2.62 20.54
CA THR A 199 -6.97 -1.80 21.67
C THR A 199 -5.78 -1.17 22.39
N ILE A 200 -5.86 0.14 22.58
CA ILE A 200 -4.93 0.89 23.43
C ILE A 200 -5.64 1.37 24.69
N VAL A 201 -4.89 1.60 25.74
CA VAL A 201 -5.32 2.28 26.97
C VAL A 201 -4.61 3.60 27.04
N VAL A 202 -5.39 4.67 27.15
CA VAL A 202 -4.90 6.02 27.38
C VAL A 202 -5.08 6.31 28.86
N THR A 203 -4.00 6.63 29.57
CA THR A 203 -4.01 6.85 31.02
C THR A 203 -3.52 8.27 31.32
N GLY A 204 -4.30 9.03 32.08
CA GLY A 204 -3.93 10.37 32.56
C GLY A 204 -2.78 10.35 33.56
N ASP A 205 -2.15 11.51 33.77
CA ASP A 205 -1.04 11.73 34.69
C ASP A 205 -1.41 11.59 36.19
N GLY A 206 -2.71 11.42 36.46
CA GLY A 206 -3.26 11.30 37.82
C GLY A 206 -3.41 12.64 38.55
N THR A 207 -2.96 13.75 37.98
CA THR A 207 -3.02 15.10 38.55
C THR A 207 -3.95 16.01 37.74
N ASN A 208 -3.59 16.29 36.51
CA ASN A 208 -4.32 17.17 35.60
C ASN A 208 -5.39 16.41 34.81
N ILE A 209 -5.11 15.16 34.49
CA ILE A 209 -6.02 14.25 33.82
C ILE A 209 -6.10 12.97 34.66
N ILE A 210 -7.29 12.61 35.11
CA ILE A 210 -7.51 11.46 35.97
C ILE A 210 -8.26 10.35 35.28
N GLY A 211 -7.89 9.09 35.62
CA GLY A 211 -8.48 7.89 35.05
C GLY A 211 -7.85 7.44 33.75
N SER A 212 -8.47 6.46 33.13
CA SER A 212 -8.05 5.87 31.87
C SER A 212 -9.24 5.61 30.95
N LYS A 213 -8.94 5.41 29.64
CA LYS A 213 -9.94 5.12 28.60
C LYS A 213 -9.37 4.12 27.62
N GLU A 214 -10.17 3.11 27.31
CA GLU A 214 -9.84 2.16 26.24
C GLU A 214 -10.30 2.74 24.90
N VAL A 215 -9.45 2.60 23.90
CA VAL A 215 -9.71 3.04 22.52
C VAL A 215 -9.39 1.90 21.57
N THR A 216 -10.36 1.54 20.75
CA THR A 216 -10.21 0.48 19.74
C THR A 216 -9.93 1.07 18.37
N PHE A 217 -9.17 0.37 17.58
CA PHE A 217 -8.92 0.68 16.17
C PHE A 217 -8.89 -0.61 15.35
N ARG A 218 -9.08 -0.49 14.04
CA ARG A 218 -9.06 -1.64 13.14
C ARG A 218 -7.68 -1.81 12.52
N ILE A 219 -7.18 -3.06 12.50
CA ILE A 219 -6.03 -3.45 11.71
C ILE A 219 -6.55 -4.17 10.46
N THR A 220 -6.21 -3.64 9.29
CA THR A 220 -6.59 -4.17 7.99
C THR A 220 -5.46 -4.99 7.39
N PRO A 221 -5.78 -6.00 6.55
CA PRO A 221 -4.75 -6.82 5.94
C PRO A 221 -3.86 -6.03 4.97
N LYS A 222 -2.60 -6.45 4.87
CA LYS A 222 -1.64 -5.97 3.87
C LYS A 222 -1.98 -6.53 2.50
N SER A 223 -2.04 -5.67 1.49
CA SER A 223 -2.31 -6.09 0.12
C SER A 223 -1.06 -6.72 -0.52
N LEU A 224 -1.23 -7.89 -1.16
CA LEU A 224 -0.21 -8.51 -2.02
C LEU A 224 -0.25 -7.98 -3.45
N ALA A 225 -1.30 -7.27 -3.85
CA ALA A 225 -1.40 -6.69 -5.18
C ALA A 225 -0.29 -5.65 -5.42
N LYS A 226 0.19 -5.59 -6.67
CA LYS A 226 1.14 -4.56 -7.05
C LYS A 226 0.51 -3.18 -6.87
N PRO A 227 1.15 -2.24 -6.17
CA PRO A 227 0.59 -0.92 -5.97
C PRO A 227 0.45 -0.17 -7.30
N THR A 228 -0.54 0.73 -7.36
CA THR A 228 -0.74 1.62 -8.50
C THR A 228 -0.10 2.98 -8.24
N GLY A 229 0.37 3.64 -9.30
CA GLY A 229 1.00 4.95 -9.21
C GLY A 229 2.41 4.91 -8.63
N SER A 230 2.78 5.92 -7.84
CA SER A 230 4.12 6.08 -7.26
C SER A 230 4.32 5.41 -5.90
N ALA A 231 3.36 4.63 -5.41
CA ALA A 231 3.50 3.93 -4.15
C ALA A 231 4.60 2.86 -4.24
N ALA A 232 5.44 2.77 -3.21
CA ALA A 232 6.50 1.78 -3.14
C ALA A 232 5.93 0.36 -3.08
N ASP A 233 6.47 -0.54 -3.92
CA ASP A 233 6.14 -1.95 -3.86
C ASP A 233 6.99 -2.64 -2.79
N THR A 234 6.38 -2.93 -1.68
CA THR A 234 7.03 -3.59 -0.53
C THR A 234 6.89 -5.11 -0.55
N ILE A 235 6.23 -5.66 -1.58
CA ILE A 235 6.06 -7.11 -1.76
C ILE A 235 6.80 -7.54 -3.01
N SER A 236 7.75 -8.46 -2.90
CA SER A 236 8.32 -9.18 -4.03
C SER A 236 7.73 -10.57 -4.14
N VAL A 237 7.54 -11.04 -5.37
CA VAL A 237 7.09 -12.41 -5.68
C VAL A 237 7.99 -12.96 -6.77
N GLU A 238 8.63 -14.07 -6.49
CA GLU A 238 9.56 -14.76 -7.39
C GLU A 238 9.13 -16.21 -7.58
N VAL A 239 9.38 -16.76 -8.75
CA VAL A 239 9.18 -18.18 -9.07
C VAL A 239 10.52 -18.85 -9.31
N VAL A 240 10.74 -20.02 -8.75
CA VAL A 240 12.01 -20.75 -8.84
C VAL A 240 11.76 -22.24 -9.09
N PRO A 241 12.26 -22.80 -10.20
CA PRO A 241 12.82 -22.10 -11.37
C PRO A 241 11.75 -21.34 -12.16
N ASP A 242 12.17 -20.36 -12.96
CA ASP A 242 11.30 -19.53 -13.81
C ASP A 242 11.09 -20.10 -15.23
N SER A 243 11.73 -21.23 -15.52
CA SER A 243 11.63 -21.91 -16.80
C SER A 243 11.67 -23.43 -16.66
N PHE A 244 10.89 -24.13 -17.47
CA PHE A 244 10.78 -25.59 -17.53
C PHE A 244 10.77 -26.02 -19.01
N ALA A 245 11.30 -27.23 -19.31
CA ALA A 245 11.05 -27.89 -20.56
C ALA A 245 9.66 -28.56 -20.54
N TYR A 246 8.97 -28.54 -21.67
CA TYR A 246 7.71 -29.27 -21.84
C TYR A 246 7.94 -30.79 -21.76
N ASP A 247 7.12 -31.46 -20.95
CA ASP A 247 7.11 -32.93 -20.79
C ASP A 247 5.70 -33.50 -20.66
N GLY A 248 4.67 -32.67 -20.88
CA GLY A 248 3.27 -33.07 -20.77
C GLY A 248 2.71 -33.07 -19.32
N THR A 249 3.52 -32.72 -18.31
CA THR A 249 3.11 -32.67 -16.91
C THR A 249 2.91 -31.25 -16.41
N GLU A 250 2.07 -31.09 -15.38
CA GLU A 250 1.91 -29.80 -14.71
C GLU A 250 3.23 -29.31 -14.11
N LYS A 251 3.56 -28.04 -14.36
CA LYS A 251 4.69 -27.35 -13.74
C LYS A 251 4.22 -26.51 -12.57
N ARG A 252 4.81 -26.75 -11.40
CA ARG A 252 4.50 -26.05 -10.15
C ARG A 252 5.80 -25.57 -9.49
N PRO A 253 6.37 -24.45 -9.96
CA PRO A 253 7.56 -23.88 -9.35
C PRO A 253 7.32 -23.46 -7.90
N THR A 254 8.39 -23.41 -7.11
CA THR A 254 8.33 -22.78 -5.80
C THR A 254 8.09 -21.28 -5.94
N VAL A 255 7.13 -20.74 -5.21
CA VAL A 255 6.85 -19.30 -5.18
C VAL A 255 7.40 -18.73 -3.88
N ILE A 256 8.29 -17.75 -3.99
CA ILE A 256 8.89 -17.04 -2.86
C ILE A 256 8.24 -15.66 -2.79
N VAL A 257 7.57 -15.38 -1.66
CA VAL A 257 6.95 -14.08 -1.41
C VAL A 257 7.68 -13.42 -0.26
N THR A 258 8.19 -12.21 -0.48
CA THR A 258 8.92 -11.46 0.53
C THR A 258 8.24 -10.12 0.78
N TYR A 259 8.02 -9.79 2.04
CA TYR A 259 7.50 -8.51 2.50
C TYR A 259 8.62 -7.69 3.14
N GLN A 260 8.86 -6.49 2.62
CA GLN A 260 9.75 -5.49 3.20
C GLN A 260 8.89 -4.52 4.03
N TYR A 261 9.14 -4.42 5.34
CA TYR A 261 8.35 -3.59 6.23
C TYR A 261 9.18 -2.44 6.84
N GLY A 262 8.54 -1.25 6.85
CA GLY A 262 9.16 -0.03 7.39
C GLY A 262 10.16 0.62 6.44
N THR A 263 10.94 1.55 6.99
CA THR A 263 12.03 2.28 6.31
C THR A 263 13.36 1.51 6.33
N GLU A 264 13.41 0.39 7.03
CA GLU A 264 14.60 -0.43 7.24
C GLU A 264 14.60 -1.63 6.30
N SER A 265 15.79 -2.13 6.02
CA SER A 265 16.03 -3.30 5.16
C SER A 265 15.52 -4.63 5.74
N GLU A 266 14.59 -4.59 6.68
CA GLU A 266 14.01 -5.80 7.27
C GLU A 266 13.02 -6.42 6.30
N THR A 267 13.31 -7.64 5.88
CA THR A 267 12.45 -8.46 5.04
C THR A 267 11.93 -9.66 5.80
N ARG A 268 10.69 -10.04 5.53
CA ARG A 268 10.09 -11.28 6.01
C ARG A 268 9.65 -12.11 4.83
N GLN A 269 10.11 -13.34 4.75
CA GLN A 269 9.55 -14.31 3.83
C GLN A 269 8.21 -14.80 4.36
N LEU A 270 7.18 -14.77 3.51
CA LEU A 270 5.84 -15.23 3.83
C LEU A 270 5.75 -16.75 3.66
N THR A 271 4.82 -17.36 4.39
CA THR A 271 4.63 -18.82 4.44
C THR A 271 3.40 -19.21 3.64
N GLU A 272 3.58 -20.07 2.63
CA GLU A 272 2.45 -20.67 1.91
C GLU A 272 1.58 -21.52 2.84
N GLY A 273 0.27 -21.45 2.67
CA GLY A 273 -0.72 -22.09 3.53
C GLY A 273 -1.06 -21.30 4.81
N VAL A 274 -0.25 -20.31 5.19
CA VAL A 274 -0.47 -19.44 6.36
C VAL A 274 -0.74 -17.98 5.91
N ASP A 275 0.16 -17.40 5.14
CA ASP A 275 0.11 -16.01 4.72
C ASP A 275 -0.47 -15.86 3.30
N PHE A 276 -0.36 -16.90 2.48
CA PHE A 276 -0.87 -16.92 1.11
C PHE A 276 -1.12 -18.35 0.61
N THR A 277 -1.84 -18.45 -0.51
CA THR A 277 -1.97 -19.67 -1.32
C THR A 277 -1.50 -19.41 -2.74
N VAL A 278 -1.11 -20.48 -3.46
CA VAL A 278 -0.69 -20.38 -4.87
C VAL A 278 -1.62 -21.22 -5.76
N GLY A 279 -2.13 -20.58 -6.80
CA GLY A 279 -2.83 -21.24 -7.90
C GLY A 279 -2.02 -21.16 -9.20
N TYR A 280 -2.05 -22.20 -10.01
CA TYR A 280 -1.35 -22.25 -11.30
C TYR A 280 -2.33 -22.29 -12.45
N SER A 281 -1.95 -21.70 -13.60
CA SER A 281 -2.72 -21.78 -14.83
C SER A 281 -1.80 -21.76 -16.05
N ASN A 282 -2.26 -22.39 -17.15
CA ASN A 282 -1.48 -22.59 -18.38
C ASN A 282 -0.13 -23.30 -18.12
N ASN A 283 -0.07 -24.12 -17.09
CA ASN A 283 1.18 -24.67 -16.56
C ASN A 283 1.47 -26.10 -17.02
N VAL A 284 0.88 -26.53 -18.13
CA VAL A 284 1.11 -27.84 -18.77
C VAL A 284 1.79 -27.66 -20.11
N ASN A 285 1.20 -26.87 -21.02
CA ASN A 285 1.67 -26.71 -22.40
C ASN A 285 2.78 -25.65 -22.50
N ALA A 286 3.60 -25.73 -23.54
CA ALA A 286 4.60 -24.74 -23.85
C ALA A 286 4.00 -23.33 -24.02
N GLY A 287 4.73 -22.33 -23.57
CA GLY A 287 4.31 -20.95 -23.56
C GLY A 287 4.45 -20.27 -22.20
N THR A 288 3.70 -19.19 -21.98
CA THR A 288 3.69 -18.45 -20.72
C THR A 288 2.68 -19.05 -19.75
N ALA A 289 3.19 -19.62 -18.68
CA ALA A 289 2.43 -20.12 -17.55
C ALA A 289 2.35 -19.06 -16.44
N LYS A 290 1.41 -19.21 -15.52
CA LYS A 290 1.15 -18.23 -14.46
C LYS A 290 1.05 -18.91 -13.11
N ALA A 291 1.66 -18.27 -12.09
CA ALA A 291 1.45 -18.54 -10.68
C ALA A 291 0.74 -17.33 -10.06
N THR A 292 -0.41 -17.55 -9.46
CA THR A 292 -1.22 -16.50 -8.80
C THR A 292 -1.15 -16.73 -7.30
N VAL A 293 -0.50 -15.80 -6.62
CA VAL A 293 -0.42 -15.73 -5.15
C VAL A 293 -1.66 -15.01 -4.64
N THR A 294 -2.39 -15.61 -3.72
CA THR A 294 -3.57 -15.00 -3.08
C THR A 294 -3.35 -14.92 -1.58
N GLY A 295 -3.42 -13.70 -1.03
CA GLY A 295 -3.21 -13.43 0.39
C GLY A 295 -4.30 -14.02 1.26
N GLN A 296 -3.91 -14.47 2.47
CA GLN A 296 -4.80 -14.92 3.53
C GLN A 296 -4.29 -14.47 4.91
N GLY A 297 -5.15 -14.55 5.94
CA GLY A 297 -4.79 -14.13 7.29
C GLY A 297 -4.50 -12.62 7.37
N ASN A 298 -3.25 -12.26 7.57
CA ASN A 298 -2.80 -10.88 7.64
C ASN A 298 -2.59 -10.22 6.26
N TYR A 299 -2.80 -10.96 5.18
CA TYR A 299 -2.61 -10.52 3.81
C TYR A 299 -3.90 -10.65 3.00
N THR A 300 -4.04 -9.86 1.95
CA THR A 300 -5.22 -9.84 1.07
C THR A 300 -4.84 -9.56 -0.37
N ASN A 301 -5.83 -9.68 -1.26
CA ASN A 301 -5.67 -9.51 -2.69
C ASN A 301 -4.71 -10.54 -3.30
N SER A 302 -4.45 -10.42 -4.60
CA SER A 302 -3.61 -11.36 -5.32
C SER A 302 -2.60 -10.67 -6.23
N ARG A 303 -1.51 -11.39 -6.51
CA ARG A 303 -0.49 -11.01 -7.49
C ARG A 303 -0.19 -12.22 -8.37
N THR A 304 -0.17 -12.00 -9.68
CA THR A 304 0.23 -13.02 -10.65
C THR A 304 1.64 -12.74 -11.13
N VAL A 305 2.44 -13.78 -11.20
CA VAL A 305 3.77 -13.80 -11.81
C VAL A 305 3.79 -14.86 -12.90
N GLU A 306 4.66 -14.68 -13.88
CA GLU A 306 4.75 -15.55 -15.04
C GLU A 306 6.02 -16.38 -14.98
N PHE A 307 5.97 -17.58 -15.57
CA PHE A 307 7.11 -18.44 -15.82
C PHE A 307 6.97 -19.10 -17.20
N THR A 308 8.06 -19.61 -17.75
CA THR A 308 8.08 -20.12 -19.13
C THR A 308 8.08 -21.64 -19.13
N ILE A 309 7.29 -22.24 -20.02
CA ILE A 309 7.44 -23.64 -20.43
C ILE A 309 7.96 -23.61 -21.87
N THR A 310 9.19 -24.05 -22.08
CA THR A 310 9.83 -24.09 -23.40
C THR A 310 9.31 -25.25 -24.20
N GLU A 311 9.19 -25.08 -25.53
CA GLU A 311 8.81 -26.11 -26.43
C GLU A 311 9.84 -27.25 -26.41
N LYS A 312 9.36 -28.47 -26.64
CA LYS A 312 10.20 -29.64 -26.77
C LYS A 312 10.75 -29.76 -28.19
N ASP A 313 12.02 -30.03 -28.29
CA ASP A 313 12.68 -30.29 -29.59
C ASP A 313 12.05 -31.51 -30.28
N PHE A 314 11.59 -31.32 -31.51
CA PHE A 314 10.96 -32.32 -32.35
C PHE A 314 11.96 -33.10 -33.22
N SER A 315 13.22 -32.73 -33.24
CA SER A 315 14.26 -33.32 -34.13
C SER A 315 14.50 -34.83 -33.87
N GLY A 316 14.19 -35.31 -32.69
CA GLY A 316 14.25 -36.69 -32.29
C GLY A 316 13.01 -37.53 -32.64
N ALA A 317 11.98 -36.95 -33.30
CA ALA A 317 10.78 -37.67 -33.62
C ALA A 317 11.00 -38.77 -34.68
N VAL A 318 10.41 -39.92 -34.44
CA VAL A 318 10.43 -41.06 -35.39
C VAL A 318 9.15 -41.05 -36.20
N VAL A 319 9.31 -40.91 -37.52
CA VAL A 319 8.22 -40.93 -38.51
C VAL A 319 8.13 -42.31 -39.13
N SER A 320 6.98 -42.97 -38.98
CA SER A 320 6.70 -44.30 -39.56
C SER A 320 5.57 -44.23 -40.58
N LEU A 321 5.77 -44.93 -41.71
CA LEU A 321 4.76 -45.12 -42.72
C LEU A 321 4.24 -46.56 -42.61
N PRO A 322 2.95 -46.77 -42.24
CA PRO A 322 2.44 -48.08 -41.86
C PRO A 322 2.52 -49.13 -42.98
N ASN A 323 2.46 -48.68 -44.25
CA ASN A 323 2.47 -49.57 -45.42
C ASN A 323 3.88 -49.69 -46.05
N GLY A 324 4.92 -49.30 -45.30
CA GLY A 324 6.32 -49.29 -45.79
C GLY A 324 6.72 -47.99 -46.44
N ASP A 325 7.95 -47.97 -47.00
CA ASP A 325 8.57 -46.76 -47.58
C ASP A 325 8.44 -46.74 -49.11
N THR A 326 7.64 -47.64 -49.75
CA THR A 326 7.51 -47.75 -51.22
C THR A 326 6.02 -47.79 -51.60
N TYR A 327 5.67 -46.99 -52.60
CA TYR A 327 4.28 -46.84 -53.09
C TYR A 327 4.24 -46.85 -54.60
N PRO A 328 3.22 -47.45 -55.24
CA PRO A 328 3.08 -47.43 -56.69
C PRO A 328 2.68 -46.05 -57.20
N TYR A 329 3.12 -45.70 -58.38
CA TYR A 329 2.68 -44.50 -59.11
C TYR A 329 1.22 -44.71 -59.57
N MET A 330 0.37 -43.74 -59.30
CA MET A 330 -1.10 -43.84 -59.60
C MET A 330 -1.52 -42.85 -60.71
N GLY A 331 -0.57 -42.20 -61.38
CA GLY A 331 -0.80 -41.20 -62.41
C GLY A 331 -0.40 -39.77 -61.96
N SER A 332 -0.13 -38.90 -62.96
CA SER A 332 0.34 -37.53 -62.72
C SER A 332 -0.60 -36.66 -61.91
N ASN A 333 -1.89 -36.98 -61.92
CA ASN A 333 -2.92 -36.27 -61.14
C ASN A 333 -3.09 -36.82 -59.72
N ALA A 334 -2.48 -37.97 -59.39
CA ALA A 334 -2.58 -38.59 -58.08
C ALA A 334 -1.43 -38.07 -57.17
N ALA A 335 -1.77 -37.49 -56.01
CA ALA A 335 -0.83 -37.24 -54.95
C ALA A 335 -0.72 -38.50 -54.07
N ILE A 336 0.50 -39.02 -53.89
CA ILE A 336 0.75 -40.12 -52.96
C ILE A 336 1.01 -39.53 -51.57
N GLU A 337 0.06 -39.71 -50.69
CA GLU A 337 0.01 -39.16 -49.34
C GLU A 337 -0.12 -40.26 -48.27
N PRO A 338 0.96 -40.99 -48.00
CA PRO A 338 0.89 -42.10 -47.06
C PRO A 338 0.43 -41.64 -45.67
N ALA A 339 -0.36 -42.41 -44.96
CA ALA A 339 -0.65 -42.17 -43.56
C ALA A 339 0.63 -42.16 -42.74
N VAL A 340 0.68 -41.26 -41.76
CA VAL A 340 1.90 -41.03 -40.94
C VAL A 340 1.60 -41.33 -39.48
N THR A 341 2.48 -42.08 -38.84
CA THR A 341 2.49 -42.24 -37.39
C THR A 341 3.80 -41.63 -36.88
N VAL A 342 3.70 -40.75 -35.87
CA VAL A 342 4.86 -40.04 -35.27
C VAL A 342 4.96 -40.41 -33.80
N THR A 343 6.15 -40.79 -33.39
CA THR A 343 6.50 -41.04 -31.99
C THR A 343 7.69 -40.20 -31.56
N LEU A 344 7.67 -39.69 -30.33
CA LEU A 344 8.79 -38.99 -29.72
C LEU A 344 8.96 -39.49 -28.28
N ASP A 345 10.17 -39.90 -27.90
CA ASP A 345 10.46 -40.49 -26.57
C ASP A 345 9.51 -41.63 -26.18
N GLY A 346 9.09 -42.43 -27.16
CA GLY A 346 8.19 -43.59 -26.96
C GLY A 346 6.70 -43.20 -26.84
N MET A 347 6.33 -41.94 -26.92
CA MET A 347 4.92 -41.49 -26.94
C MET A 347 4.46 -41.27 -28.37
N THR A 348 3.25 -41.72 -28.71
CA THR A 348 2.60 -41.43 -29.98
C THR A 348 1.97 -40.03 -29.91
N LEU A 349 2.33 -39.20 -30.90
CA LEU A 349 1.85 -37.84 -31.03
C LEU A 349 0.57 -37.76 -31.88
N ALA A 350 -0.25 -36.74 -31.65
CA ALA A 350 -1.54 -36.54 -32.30
C ALA A 350 -1.38 -35.58 -33.50
N ALA A 351 -1.77 -36.06 -34.70
CA ALA A 351 -1.80 -35.20 -35.88
C ALA A 351 -2.83 -34.04 -35.73
N GLY A 352 -2.43 -32.86 -36.19
CA GLY A 352 -3.23 -31.66 -36.12
C GLY A 352 -3.20 -30.94 -34.74
N THR A 353 -2.66 -31.58 -33.69
CA THR A 353 -2.46 -31.00 -32.35
C THR A 353 -0.96 -30.86 -32.06
N ASP A 354 -0.19 -31.95 -32.20
CA ASP A 354 1.21 -32.02 -31.85
C ASP A 354 2.11 -31.80 -33.06
N TYR A 355 1.61 -32.14 -34.26
CA TYR A 355 2.31 -31.96 -35.51
C TYR A 355 1.39 -31.78 -36.71
N LYS A 356 1.92 -31.21 -37.79
CA LYS A 356 1.34 -31.18 -39.14
C LYS A 356 2.22 -31.95 -40.11
N VAL A 357 1.59 -32.45 -41.20
CA VAL A 357 2.26 -33.19 -42.26
C VAL A 357 2.14 -32.43 -43.56
N GLU A 358 3.25 -32.38 -44.30
CA GLU A 358 3.32 -31.85 -45.67
C GLU A 358 4.04 -32.84 -46.54
N TYR A 359 3.72 -32.93 -47.84
CA TYR A 359 4.35 -33.82 -48.79
C TYR A 359 5.08 -33.03 -49.88
N GLN A 360 6.22 -33.51 -50.31
CA GLN A 360 6.96 -32.93 -51.42
C GLN A 360 7.36 -34.02 -52.44
N ASN A 361 7.36 -33.65 -53.75
CA ASN A 361 7.67 -34.53 -54.87
C ASN A 361 6.79 -35.82 -54.94
N ASN A 362 5.60 -35.75 -54.39
CA ASN A 362 4.73 -36.94 -54.18
C ASN A 362 3.79 -37.25 -55.33
N ARG A 363 4.13 -36.79 -56.60
CA ARG A 363 3.30 -37.02 -57.80
C ARG A 363 4.05 -37.66 -58.96
N ALA A 364 5.36 -37.89 -58.82
CA ALA A 364 6.20 -38.45 -59.85
C ALA A 364 6.98 -39.66 -59.33
N VAL A 365 7.35 -40.56 -60.22
CA VAL A 365 8.27 -41.67 -59.91
C VAL A 365 9.59 -41.14 -59.42
N GLY A 366 10.11 -41.70 -58.30
CA GLY A 366 11.35 -41.32 -57.68
C GLY A 366 11.19 -41.10 -56.17
N THR A 367 12.09 -40.28 -55.57
CA THR A 367 12.07 -40.03 -54.14
C THR A 367 11.10 -38.87 -53.80
N ALA A 368 10.15 -39.15 -52.96
CA ALA A 368 9.27 -38.19 -52.34
C ALA A 368 9.56 -38.03 -50.85
N ASN A 369 9.09 -36.96 -50.23
CA ASN A 369 9.32 -36.67 -48.83
C ASN A 369 8.02 -36.40 -48.11
N VAL A 370 7.95 -36.91 -46.88
CA VAL A 370 7.01 -36.48 -45.83
C VAL A 370 7.76 -35.54 -44.89
N ILE A 371 7.27 -34.31 -44.74
CA ILE A 371 7.79 -33.34 -43.80
C ILE A 371 6.83 -33.25 -42.66
N VAL A 372 7.26 -33.61 -41.46
CA VAL A 372 6.47 -33.51 -40.23
C VAL A 372 7.02 -32.38 -39.40
N THR A 373 6.20 -31.38 -39.16
CA THR A 373 6.58 -30.19 -38.38
C THR A 373 5.83 -30.19 -37.07
N GLY A 374 6.55 -30.02 -35.96
CA GLY A 374 6.00 -29.90 -34.62
C GLY A 374 5.08 -28.70 -34.49
N MET A 375 4.06 -28.80 -33.65
CA MET A 375 3.07 -27.78 -33.36
C MET A 375 2.81 -27.72 -31.87
N GLY A 376 2.21 -26.60 -31.39
CA GLY A 376 1.79 -26.44 -30.01
C GLY A 376 2.95 -26.43 -29.04
N SER A 377 3.22 -27.55 -28.38
CA SER A 377 4.31 -27.68 -27.40
C SER A 377 5.58 -28.29 -27.97
N TYR A 378 5.65 -28.47 -29.30
CA TYR A 378 6.78 -29.04 -30.00
C TYR A 378 7.30 -28.08 -31.06
N ALA A 379 8.66 -27.96 -31.19
CA ALA A 379 9.31 -27.10 -32.15
C ALA A 379 10.31 -27.87 -32.97
N GLY A 380 10.38 -27.58 -34.27
CA GLY A 380 11.27 -28.21 -35.22
C GLY A 380 10.52 -29.09 -36.23
N SER A 381 11.26 -29.80 -37.09
CA SER A 381 10.70 -30.67 -38.12
C SER A 381 11.59 -31.87 -38.41
N VAL A 382 10.98 -32.96 -38.88
CA VAL A 382 11.65 -34.16 -39.33
C VAL A 382 11.15 -34.50 -40.74
N THR A 383 12.07 -34.90 -41.64
CA THR A 383 11.76 -35.34 -42.98
C THR A 383 11.99 -36.83 -43.10
N LYS A 384 11.01 -37.57 -43.63
CA LYS A 384 11.09 -38.99 -43.97
C LYS A 384 10.94 -39.13 -45.47
N ALA A 385 11.90 -39.71 -46.10
CA ALA A 385 11.83 -40.06 -47.53
C ALA A 385 11.03 -41.34 -47.76
N PHE A 386 10.31 -41.37 -48.85
CA PHE A 386 9.67 -42.59 -49.40
C PHE A 386 9.86 -42.64 -50.92
N THR A 387 9.71 -43.84 -51.54
CA THR A 387 9.90 -44.05 -52.97
C THR A 387 8.57 -44.23 -53.65
N ILE A 388 8.36 -43.57 -54.79
CA ILE A 388 7.29 -43.85 -55.73
C ILE A 388 7.88 -44.64 -56.86
N GLU A 389 7.47 -45.90 -57.00
CA GLU A 389 7.94 -46.80 -58.08
C GLU A 389 7.00 -46.73 -59.28
N SER A 390 7.52 -47.04 -60.46
CA SER A 390 6.73 -47.15 -61.66
C SER A 390 5.65 -48.24 -61.48
N HIS A 391 4.43 -47.97 -61.94
CA HIS A 391 3.34 -48.91 -61.89
C HIS A 391 3.17 -49.58 -63.24
N ASP A 392 2.95 -50.88 -63.23
CA ASP A 392 2.72 -51.63 -64.51
C ASP A 392 1.34 -51.27 -65.05
N ILE A 393 1.32 -50.78 -66.32
CA ILE A 393 0.03 -50.42 -66.95
C ILE A 393 -0.88 -51.66 -67.25
N ALA A 394 -0.28 -52.85 -67.19
CA ALA A 394 -1.02 -54.12 -67.31
C ALA A 394 -1.52 -54.66 -65.97
N ALA A 395 -1.27 -53.97 -64.91
CA ALA A 395 -1.74 -54.37 -63.55
C ALA A 395 -3.27 -54.42 -63.48
N ALA A 396 -3.79 -55.28 -62.62
CA ALA A 396 -5.24 -55.53 -62.51
C ALA A 396 -6.08 -54.30 -62.04
N ASP A 397 -5.46 -53.29 -61.44
CA ASP A 397 -6.04 -52.04 -61.02
C ASP A 397 -5.98 -50.93 -62.08
N VAL A 398 -5.37 -51.21 -63.22
CA VAL A 398 -5.44 -50.34 -64.39
C VAL A 398 -6.51 -50.83 -65.35
N THR A 399 -7.41 -49.95 -65.66
CA THR A 399 -8.58 -50.29 -66.52
C THR A 399 -8.74 -49.30 -67.66
N VAL A 400 -9.16 -49.83 -68.82
CA VAL A 400 -9.51 -49.04 -69.99
C VAL A 400 -11.02 -48.99 -70.12
N ALA A 401 -11.61 -47.82 -70.17
CA ALA A 401 -13.05 -47.68 -70.38
C ALA A 401 -13.41 -48.22 -71.79
N PRO A 402 -14.60 -48.83 -71.94
CA PRO A 402 -15.08 -49.31 -73.26
C PRO A 402 -15.00 -48.19 -74.30
N ILE A 403 -14.31 -48.48 -75.42
CA ILE A 403 -14.18 -47.51 -76.52
C ILE A 403 -15.47 -47.69 -77.37
N PRO A 404 -16.28 -46.63 -77.55
CA PRO A 404 -17.51 -46.76 -78.40
C PRO A 404 -17.16 -46.96 -79.87
N ASN A 405 -18.09 -47.60 -80.58
CA ASN A 405 -17.92 -47.78 -82.05
C ASN A 405 -17.69 -46.43 -82.75
N GLN A 406 -16.70 -46.39 -83.63
CA GLN A 406 -16.32 -45.22 -84.40
C GLN A 406 -16.95 -45.26 -85.78
N ALA A 407 -17.34 -44.12 -86.34
CA ALA A 407 -17.86 -44.07 -87.75
C ALA A 407 -16.68 -44.13 -88.71
N TYR A 408 -16.85 -44.93 -89.81
CA TYR A 408 -15.90 -44.99 -90.91
C TYR A 408 -15.84 -43.62 -91.62
N THR A 409 -14.65 -43.05 -91.73
CA THR A 409 -14.38 -41.72 -92.33
C THR A 409 -13.50 -41.74 -93.52
N GLY A 410 -12.92 -42.92 -93.93
CA GLY A 410 -11.92 -43.03 -94.94
C GLY A 410 -10.50 -42.49 -94.55
N GLN A 411 -10.33 -42.09 -93.34
CA GLN A 411 -9.09 -41.61 -92.72
C GLN A 411 -8.83 -42.37 -91.37
N PRO A 412 -7.57 -42.44 -90.92
CA PRO A 412 -7.29 -43.05 -89.63
C PRO A 412 -8.18 -42.52 -88.54
N VAL A 413 -8.87 -43.39 -87.74
CA VAL A 413 -9.75 -43.04 -86.63
C VAL A 413 -8.92 -43.19 -85.35
N ILE A 414 -8.81 -42.09 -84.62
CA ILE A 414 -8.13 -42.05 -83.30
C ILE A 414 -9.23 -41.83 -82.25
N PRO A 415 -9.75 -42.89 -81.57
CA PRO A 415 -10.74 -42.74 -80.55
C PRO A 415 -10.11 -42.09 -79.31
N GLU A 416 -10.92 -41.41 -78.54
CA GLU A 416 -10.54 -40.99 -77.19
C GLU A 416 -10.54 -42.24 -76.29
N VAL A 417 -9.38 -42.47 -75.62
CA VAL A 417 -9.21 -43.60 -74.71
C VAL A 417 -9.10 -43.07 -73.30
N THR A 418 -9.98 -43.53 -72.38
CA THR A 418 -9.87 -43.23 -70.99
C THR A 418 -9.27 -44.42 -70.25
N VAL A 419 -8.13 -44.20 -69.64
CA VAL A 419 -7.45 -45.17 -68.79
C VAL A 419 -7.46 -44.70 -67.37
N THR A 420 -7.76 -45.58 -66.43
CA THR A 420 -7.74 -45.28 -64.98
C THR A 420 -6.84 -46.27 -64.26
N CYS A 421 -6.15 -45.79 -63.22
CA CYS A 421 -5.41 -46.60 -62.29
C CYS A 421 -6.09 -46.38 -60.89
N GLY A 422 -6.79 -47.42 -60.42
CA GLY A 422 -7.72 -47.26 -59.31
C GLY A 422 -8.75 -46.14 -59.60
N ASP A 423 -8.88 -45.18 -58.72
CA ASP A 423 -9.80 -44.05 -58.86
C ASP A 423 -9.22 -42.87 -59.70
N TYR A 424 -7.99 -42.98 -60.19
CA TYR A 424 -7.31 -41.86 -60.85
C TYR A 424 -7.34 -42.02 -62.37
N LYS A 425 -7.75 -41.00 -63.09
CA LYS A 425 -7.73 -40.96 -64.57
C LYS A 425 -6.31 -40.63 -65.01
N LEU A 426 -5.68 -41.51 -65.82
CA LEU A 426 -4.37 -41.34 -66.41
C LEU A 426 -4.41 -40.33 -67.55
N GLN A 427 -3.37 -39.56 -67.76
CA GLN A 427 -3.25 -38.51 -68.76
C GLN A 427 -2.47 -39.05 -70.00
N GLN A 428 -3.08 -39.08 -71.17
CA GLN A 428 -2.44 -39.44 -72.42
C GLN A 428 -1.30 -38.45 -72.75
N GLY A 429 -0.18 -38.98 -73.16
CA GLY A 429 1.03 -38.18 -73.46
C GLY A 429 1.93 -37.85 -72.27
N VAL A 430 1.40 -38.10 -71.00
CA VAL A 430 2.15 -37.96 -69.75
C VAL A 430 2.32 -39.33 -69.09
N ASP A 431 1.20 -40.00 -68.78
CA ASP A 431 1.18 -41.25 -68.04
C ASP A 431 1.22 -42.48 -68.96
N PHE A 432 0.67 -42.37 -70.15
CA PHE A 432 0.71 -43.42 -71.20
C PHE A 432 0.70 -42.84 -72.58
N THR A 433 1.08 -43.63 -73.56
CA THR A 433 1.01 -43.30 -74.96
C THR A 433 0.14 -44.30 -75.71
N LEU A 434 -0.59 -43.84 -76.70
CA LEU A 434 -1.34 -44.70 -77.58
C LEU A 434 -0.57 -44.96 -78.82
N THR A 435 -0.50 -46.23 -79.20
CA THR A 435 -0.01 -46.65 -80.53
C THR A 435 -1.10 -47.40 -81.24
N PHE A 436 -1.26 -47.16 -82.50
CA PHE A 436 -2.28 -47.81 -83.28
C PHE A 436 -1.60 -48.77 -84.25
N ASP A 437 -2.18 -49.95 -84.38
CA ASP A 437 -1.67 -50.88 -85.43
C ASP A 437 -2.00 -50.30 -86.82
N THR A 438 -1.33 -50.74 -87.80
CA THR A 438 -1.10 -50.06 -89.11
C THR A 438 -2.36 -49.89 -89.98
N ASP A 439 -3.54 -50.37 -89.56
CA ASP A 439 -4.74 -50.27 -90.43
C ASP A 439 -6.04 -49.86 -89.65
N ASN A 440 -6.04 -48.75 -89.04
CA ASN A 440 -7.24 -48.11 -88.38
C ASN A 440 -8.08 -47.34 -89.45
N THR A 441 -7.83 -47.57 -90.74
CA THR A 441 -8.62 -46.99 -91.84
C THR A 441 -9.63 -47.95 -92.45
N GLN A 442 -9.71 -49.24 -92.06
CA GLN A 442 -10.57 -50.26 -92.61
C GLN A 442 -11.84 -50.49 -91.74
N ILE A 443 -12.90 -50.97 -92.39
CA ILE A 443 -14.08 -51.41 -91.61
C ILE A 443 -13.81 -52.79 -91.03
N GLY A 444 -13.84 -52.91 -89.74
CA GLY A 444 -13.55 -54.16 -89.03
C GLY A 444 -13.40 -53.96 -87.55
N THR A 445 -13.08 -55.02 -86.82
CA THR A 445 -12.71 -54.91 -85.34
C THR A 445 -11.18 -54.73 -85.31
N VAL A 446 -10.78 -53.67 -84.75
CA VAL A 446 -9.35 -53.39 -84.39
C VAL A 446 -9.13 -53.90 -82.96
N LEU A 447 -8.13 -54.73 -82.79
CA LEU A 447 -7.76 -55.26 -81.47
C LEU A 447 -6.82 -54.30 -80.73
#